data_35dfee2fe91405d097a280ba65800930
#
_entry.id   35dfee2fe91405d097a280ba65800930
#
_cell.length_a   1.000
_cell.length_b   1.000
_cell.length_c   1.000
_cell.angle_alpha   90.00
_cell.angle_beta   90.00
_cell.angle_gamma   90.00
#
_symmetry.space_group_name_H-M   'P 1'
#
loop_
_entity.id
_entity.type
_entity.pdbx_description
1 polymer ?
#
loop_
_entity_poly.entity_id
_entity_poly.type
_entity_poly.pdbx_seq_one_letter_code
_entity_poly.pdbx_strand_id
1 'polypeptide(L)'
;MKLLLDTHILLWVLSDAAQLPQKVRRLLENEENEVYYSLASLWEIQIKYLAHPGQMSFTAEQVAGYCSESGFYRLPIREEHIFCLR
;
A
#
# COMPACT_ATOMS: atom_id res chain seq x y z
N MET A 1 -14.85 -0.58 -9.71
CA MET A 1 -14.58 0.43 -8.67
C MET A 1 -13.08 0.64 -8.53
N LYS A 2 -12.65 1.87 -8.31
CA LYS A 2 -11.25 2.18 -8.07
C LYS A 2 -10.99 2.30 -6.57
N LEU A 3 -10.01 1.58 -6.07
CA LEU A 3 -9.69 1.52 -4.65
C LEU A 3 -8.26 2.03 -4.45
N LEU A 4 -8.08 2.99 -3.56
CA LEU A 4 -6.75 3.47 -3.17
C LEU A 4 -6.43 2.95 -1.77
N LEU A 5 -5.35 2.20 -1.65
CA LEU A 5 -4.92 1.66 -0.37
C LEU A 5 -4.03 2.68 0.36
N ASP A 6 -4.35 2.97 1.63
CA ASP A 6 -3.41 3.72 2.44
C ASP A 6 -2.27 2.80 2.91
N THR A 7 -1.25 3.39 3.52
CA THR A 7 -0.06 2.66 3.91
C THR A 7 -0.36 1.50 4.87
N HIS A 8 -1.23 1.72 5.86
CA HIS A 8 -1.57 0.68 6.83
C HIS A 8 -2.30 -0.49 6.19
N ILE A 9 -3.29 -0.19 5.35
CA ILE A 9 -4.04 -1.23 4.65
C ILE A 9 -3.11 -2.04 3.74
N LEU A 10 -2.21 -1.36 3.02
CA LEU A 10 -1.24 -2.01 2.15
C LEU A 10 -0.36 -2.99 2.93
N LEU A 11 0.16 -2.56 4.09
CA LEU A 11 0.99 -3.42 4.93
C LEU A 11 0.20 -4.60 5.50
N TRP A 12 -1.07 -4.38 5.88
CA TRP A 12 -1.92 -5.46 6.37
C TRP A 12 -2.22 -6.49 5.28
N VAL A 13 -2.39 -6.05 4.05
CA VAL A 13 -2.60 -6.96 2.92
C VAL A 13 -1.37 -7.85 2.70
N LEU A 14 -0.17 -7.25 2.72
CA LEU A 14 1.07 -7.99 2.52
C LEU A 14 1.34 -9.00 3.63
N SER A 15 1.03 -8.66 4.87
CA SER A 15 1.28 -9.51 6.02
C SER A 15 0.13 -10.45 6.33
N ASP A 16 -0.96 -10.39 5.57
CA ASP A 16 -2.19 -11.13 5.82
C ASP A 16 -2.67 -10.95 7.27
N ALA A 17 -2.62 -9.69 7.73
CA ALA A 17 -2.92 -9.36 9.11
C ALA A 17 -4.39 -9.57 9.44
N ALA A 18 -4.65 -10.06 10.64
CA ALA A 18 -6.01 -10.26 11.15
C ALA A 18 -6.77 -8.94 11.27
N GLN A 19 -6.05 -7.81 11.39
CA GLN A 19 -6.64 -6.48 11.46
C GLN A 19 -7.33 -6.06 10.16
N LEU A 20 -6.99 -6.70 9.02
CA LEU A 20 -7.60 -6.34 7.74
C LEU A 20 -9.08 -6.69 7.76
N PRO A 21 -9.98 -5.69 7.62
CA PRO A 21 -11.42 -5.97 7.66
C PRO A 21 -11.85 -6.92 6.54
N GLN A 22 -12.80 -7.79 6.85
CA GLN A 22 -13.34 -8.74 5.88
C GLN A 22 -13.91 -8.05 4.65
N LYS A 23 -14.55 -6.90 4.86
CA LYS A 23 -15.09 -6.11 3.76
C LYS A 23 -14.01 -5.66 2.79
N VAL A 24 -12.85 -5.25 3.31
CA VAL A 24 -11.71 -4.85 2.48
C VAL A 24 -11.16 -6.05 1.71
N ARG A 25 -11.03 -7.21 2.36
CA ARG A 25 -10.58 -8.43 1.68
C ARG A 25 -11.47 -8.76 0.48
N ARG A 26 -12.78 -8.68 0.65
CA ARG A 26 -13.73 -8.97 -0.43
C ARG A 26 -13.58 -7.99 -1.58
N LEU A 27 -13.38 -6.71 -1.28
CA LEU A 27 -13.18 -5.70 -2.31
C LEU A 27 -11.90 -5.96 -3.10
N LEU A 28 -10.82 -6.38 -2.43
CA LEU A 28 -9.55 -6.66 -3.09
C LEU A 28 -9.58 -7.93 -3.93
N GLU A 29 -10.38 -8.92 -3.51
CA GLU A 29 -10.52 -10.18 -4.24
C GLU A 29 -11.40 -10.07 -5.47
N ASN A 30 -12.20 -9.01 -5.58
CA ASN A 30 -13.09 -8.79 -6.72
C ASN A 30 -12.29 -8.25 -7.90
N GLU A 31 -12.15 -9.05 -8.95
CA GLU A 31 -11.37 -8.72 -10.14
C GLU A 31 -11.91 -7.54 -10.93
N GLU A 32 -13.15 -7.14 -10.69
CA GLU A 32 -13.72 -5.95 -11.34
C GLU A 32 -13.19 -4.65 -10.73
N ASN A 33 -12.59 -4.72 -9.55
CA ASN A 33 -12.03 -3.56 -8.88
C ASN A 33 -10.60 -3.31 -9.34
N GLU A 34 -10.27 -2.04 -9.57
CA GLU A 34 -8.91 -1.60 -9.84
C GLU A 34 -8.31 -1.12 -8.52
N VAL A 35 -7.19 -1.71 -8.11
CA VAL A 35 -6.53 -1.40 -6.85
C VAL A 35 -5.30 -0.56 -7.11
N TYR A 36 -5.21 0.57 -6.43
CA TYR A 36 -4.12 1.53 -6.55
C TYR A 36 -3.38 1.69 -5.23
N TYR A 37 -2.11 1.97 -5.31
CA TYR A 37 -1.31 2.37 -4.16
C TYR A 37 -0.47 3.58 -4.54
N SER A 38 -0.11 4.41 -3.55
CA SER A 38 0.62 5.65 -3.81
C SER A 38 2.13 5.43 -3.72
N LEU A 39 2.87 6.09 -4.61
CA LEU A 39 4.33 6.16 -4.47
C LEU A 39 4.72 6.77 -3.13
N ALA A 40 3.90 7.67 -2.58
CA ALA A 40 4.12 8.22 -1.24
C ALA A 40 4.09 7.14 -0.16
N SER A 41 3.26 6.12 -0.31
CA SER A 41 3.23 4.98 0.64
C SER A 41 4.54 4.20 0.61
N LEU A 42 5.11 3.97 -0.57
CA LEU A 42 6.41 3.31 -0.69
C LEU A 42 7.51 4.13 -0.02
N TRP A 43 7.46 5.45 -0.21
CA TRP A 43 8.43 6.35 0.40
C TRP A 43 8.33 6.32 1.93
N GLU A 44 7.11 6.38 2.45
CA GLU A 44 6.86 6.27 3.90
C GLU A 44 7.39 4.95 4.46
N ILE A 45 7.15 3.85 3.77
CA ILE A 45 7.62 2.52 4.19
C ILE A 45 9.14 2.51 4.24
N GLN A 46 9.81 3.06 3.23
CA GLN A 46 11.26 3.08 3.17
C GLN A 46 11.86 3.92 4.30
N ILE A 47 11.26 5.08 4.57
CA ILE A 47 11.71 5.94 5.67
C ILE A 47 11.59 5.21 7.01
N LYS A 48 10.46 4.57 7.25
CA LYS A 48 10.23 3.81 8.48
C LYS A 48 11.17 2.63 8.61
N TYR A 49 11.45 1.93 7.51
CA TYR A 49 12.38 0.82 7.50
C TYR A 49 13.79 1.27 7.89
N LEU A 50 14.25 2.40 7.35
CA LEU A 50 15.57 2.95 7.66
C LEU A 50 15.67 3.46 9.09
N ALA A 51 14.58 4.05 9.60
CA ALA A 51 14.55 4.60 10.96
C ALA A 51 14.39 3.50 12.04
N HIS A 52 13.61 2.46 11.73
CA HIS A 52 13.25 1.40 12.68
C HIS A 52 13.30 0.03 12.01
N PRO A 53 14.48 -0.44 11.57
CA PRO A 53 14.58 -1.66 10.77
C PRO A 53 14.05 -2.91 11.48
N GLY A 54 14.08 -2.95 12.81
CA GLY A 54 13.56 -4.08 13.57
C GLY A 54 12.04 -4.13 13.66
N GLN A 55 11.34 -3.05 13.27
CA GLN A 55 9.89 -2.94 13.39
C GLN A 55 9.17 -3.07 12.04
N MET A 56 9.91 -3.02 10.94
CA MET A 56 9.33 -3.15 9.61
C MET A 56 9.71 -4.49 9.01
N SER A 57 8.68 -5.24 8.59
CA SER A 57 8.88 -6.55 7.99
C SER A 57 9.21 -6.49 6.50
N PHE A 58 8.96 -5.35 5.86
CA PHE A 58 9.10 -5.20 4.40
C PHE A 58 9.85 -3.94 4.04
N THR A 59 10.69 -4.03 3.00
CA THR A 59 11.28 -2.86 2.35
C THR A 59 10.30 -2.32 1.30
N ALA A 60 10.50 -1.08 0.86
CA ALA A 60 9.70 -0.50 -0.22
C ALA A 60 9.82 -1.34 -1.50
N GLU A 61 10.99 -1.88 -1.79
CA GLU A 61 11.21 -2.72 -2.96
C GLU A 61 10.37 -4.00 -2.91
N GLN A 62 10.30 -4.65 -1.75
CA GLN A 62 9.49 -5.84 -1.57
C GLN A 62 8.01 -5.54 -1.73
N VAL A 63 7.55 -4.40 -1.18
CA VAL A 63 6.15 -3.96 -1.31
C VAL A 63 5.82 -3.66 -2.77
N ALA A 64 6.69 -2.96 -3.48
CA ALA A 64 6.48 -2.65 -4.89
C ALA A 64 6.41 -3.93 -5.74
N GLY A 65 7.27 -4.91 -5.45
CA GLY A 65 7.25 -6.19 -6.13
C GLY A 65 5.95 -6.94 -5.92
N TYR A 66 5.46 -6.98 -4.69
CA TYR A 66 4.18 -7.61 -4.37
C TYR A 66 3.03 -6.93 -5.12
N CYS A 67 3.00 -5.59 -5.10
CA CYS A 67 1.94 -4.85 -5.79
C CYS A 67 1.95 -5.10 -7.29
N SER A 68 3.13 -5.16 -7.90
CA SER A 68 3.26 -5.46 -9.31
C SER A 68 2.74 -6.85 -9.65
N GLU A 69 3.10 -7.85 -8.86
CA GLU A 69 2.63 -9.23 -9.06
C GLU A 69 1.14 -9.37 -8.83
N SER A 70 0.56 -8.56 -7.95
CA SER A 70 -0.86 -8.58 -7.66
C SER A 70 -1.71 -7.82 -8.68
N GLY A 71 -1.06 -7.10 -9.61
CA GLY A 71 -1.77 -6.31 -10.59
C GLY A 71 -2.28 -4.98 -10.05
N PHE A 72 -1.70 -4.49 -8.97
CA PHE A 72 -2.04 -3.18 -8.41
C PHE A 72 -1.38 -2.08 -9.23
N TYR A 73 -2.07 -0.96 -9.36
CA TYR A 73 -1.57 0.20 -10.12
C TYR A 73 -0.94 1.21 -9.17
N ARG A 74 0.19 1.78 -9.58
CA ARG A 74 0.89 2.78 -8.79
C ARG A 74 0.51 4.17 -9.23
N LEU A 75 0.15 5.02 -8.26
CA LEU A 75 -0.10 6.44 -8.49
C LEU A 75 1.18 7.22 -8.18
N PRO A 76 1.63 8.09 -9.08
CA PRO A 76 2.79 8.94 -8.82
C PRO A 76 2.49 10.01 -7.77
N ILE A 77 3.53 10.50 -7.08
CA ILE A 77 3.39 11.64 -6.19
C ILE A 77 3.22 12.88 -7.06
N ARG A 78 2.23 13.70 -6.73
CA ARG A 78 1.98 14.98 -7.38
C ARG A 78 1.87 16.06 -6.33
N GLU A 79 2.05 17.32 -6.74
CA GLU A 79 1.98 18.45 -5.85
C GLU A 79 0.67 18.50 -5.06
N GLU A 80 -0.45 18.28 -5.72
CA GLU A 80 -1.75 18.23 -5.07
C GLU A 80 -1.86 17.13 -4.00
N HIS A 81 -1.18 16.02 -4.18
CA HIS A 81 -1.16 14.94 -3.20
C HIS A 81 -0.41 15.35 -1.93
N ILE A 82 0.68 16.10 -2.10
CA ILE A 82 1.46 16.61 -0.97
C ILE A 82 0.63 17.58 -0.14
N PHE A 83 -0.09 18.47 -0.80
CA PHE A 83 -0.94 19.46 -0.11
C PHE A 83 -2.12 18.83 0.61
N CYS A 84 -2.61 17.70 0.12
CA CYS A 84 -3.73 16.97 0.75
C CYS A 84 -3.33 16.19 1.99
N LEU A 85 -2.05 16.04 2.28
CA LEU A 85 -1.54 15.30 3.43
C LEU A 85 -1.58 16.08 4.74
N ARG A 86 -2.22 17.19 4.79
CA ARG A 86 -2.28 18.02 5.99
C ARG A 86 -3.10 17.40 7.12
#